data_0306ca77641979ad668f16d82745574b
#
_entry.id   0306ca77641979ad668f16d82745574b
#
_cell.length_a   1.000
_cell.length_b   1.000
_cell.length_c   1.000
_cell.angle_alpha   90.00
_cell.angle_beta   90.00
_cell.angle_gamma   90.00
#
_symmetry.space_group_name_H-M   'P 1'
#
loop_
_entity.id
_entity.type
_entity.pdbx_description
1 polymer ?
#
loop_
_entity_poly.entity_id
_entity_poly.type
_entity_poly.pdbx_seq_one_letter_code
_entity_poly.pdbx_strand_id
1 'polypeptide(L)'
;MINPSLHIGLRLELTRKDDLRVYVTRVEDISHLEFAVGVPFGSTSAEVFHPGEEIFCWFGDKEDQALWGFAARVLRREVRRIPLYYISMPTNFERVQRRNFFRLPTLIQAQYRLLGENHWYKAFVIDISGGGVRLSHRDPLAHLDMVQVTFALHKSDSHFLLQGQVMRVERVDSAGILMYHTGIKFINLPMSTQDRLVGYVFARLSETKRFRGE
;
A
#
# COMPACT_ATOMS: atom_id res chain seq x y z
N MET A 1 6.47 -24.64 -1.86
CA MET A 1 6.72 -23.22 -2.16
C MET A 1 5.43 -22.67 -2.76
N ILE A 2 4.85 -21.64 -2.18
CA ILE A 2 3.65 -20.99 -2.75
C ILE A 2 4.14 -20.28 -4.01
N ASN A 3 3.64 -20.72 -5.17
CA ASN A 3 3.94 -20.06 -6.43
C ASN A 3 2.93 -18.92 -6.58
N PRO A 4 3.34 -17.65 -6.63
CA PRO A 4 2.42 -16.54 -6.81
C PRO A 4 1.77 -16.68 -8.20
N SER A 5 0.49 -16.43 -8.28
CA SER A 5 -0.24 -16.50 -9.55
C SER A 5 -0.75 -15.12 -9.99
N LEU A 6 -0.54 -14.81 -11.26
CA LEU A 6 -1.24 -13.71 -11.90
C LEU A 6 -2.72 -14.09 -12.05
N HIS A 7 -3.60 -13.14 -11.78
CA HIS A 7 -5.05 -13.31 -11.99
C HIS A 7 -5.67 -12.01 -12.48
N ILE A 8 -6.78 -12.11 -13.19
CA ILE A 8 -7.52 -10.95 -13.69
C ILE A 8 -7.95 -10.06 -12.51
N GLY A 9 -7.79 -8.76 -12.66
CA GLY A 9 -8.03 -7.76 -11.60
C GLY A 9 -6.85 -7.55 -10.65
N LEU A 10 -5.76 -8.34 -10.73
CA LEU A 10 -4.57 -8.15 -9.92
C LEU A 10 -3.99 -6.76 -10.18
N ARG A 11 -3.78 -5.99 -9.11
CA ARG A 11 -3.09 -4.71 -9.20
C ARG A 11 -1.59 -4.93 -9.34
N LEU A 12 -1.01 -4.36 -10.39
CA LEU A 12 0.42 -4.34 -10.63
C LEU A 12 0.98 -2.93 -10.48
N GLU A 13 2.19 -2.86 -9.95
CA GLU A 13 3.05 -1.70 -9.97
C GLU A 13 4.16 -1.97 -11.00
N LEU A 14 4.30 -1.08 -11.98
CA LEU A 14 5.28 -1.21 -13.04
C LEU A 14 6.38 -0.17 -12.84
N THR A 15 7.63 -0.54 -13.10
CA THR A 15 8.77 0.37 -13.20
C THR A 15 9.53 0.07 -14.48
N ARG A 16 10.11 1.08 -15.13
CA ARG A 16 11.11 0.88 -16.19
C ARG A 16 12.44 0.50 -15.56
N LYS A 17 13.31 -0.14 -16.32
CA LYS A 17 14.63 -0.56 -15.86
C LYS A 17 15.48 0.62 -15.38
N ASP A 18 15.38 1.75 -16.07
CA ASP A 18 16.20 2.94 -15.83
C ASP A 18 15.42 4.11 -15.22
N ASP A 19 14.20 3.86 -14.72
CA ASP A 19 13.32 4.87 -14.17
C ASP A 19 12.65 4.37 -12.88
N LEU A 20 12.89 5.08 -11.79
CA LEU A 20 12.32 4.74 -10.48
C LEU A 20 10.85 5.13 -10.31
N ARG A 21 10.25 5.77 -11.32
CA ARG A 21 8.82 6.12 -11.27
C ARG A 21 7.97 4.85 -11.28
N VAL A 22 6.98 4.84 -10.42
CA VAL A 22 6.04 3.73 -10.29
C VAL A 22 4.74 4.05 -11.01
N TYR A 23 4.31 3.14 -11.84
CA TYR A 23 3.07 3.21 -12.59
C TYR A 23 2.14 2.08 -12.14
N VAL A 24 0.88 2.39 -11.91
CA VAL A 24 -0.10 1.43 -11.40
C VAL A 24 -1.05 1.03 -12.52
N THR A 25 -1.30 -0.27 -12.64
CA THR A 25 -2.26 -0.83 -13.57
C THR A 25 -2.96 -2.06 -12.98
N ARG A 26 -3.82 -2.71 -13.76
CA ARG A 26 -4.45 -3.98 -13.42
C ARG A 26 -4.32 -4.97 -14.56
N VAL A 27 -4.27 -6.23 -14.21
CA VAL A 27 -4.35 -7.34 -15.17
C VAL A 27 -5.79 -7.44 -15.67
N GLU A 28 -5.96 -7.36 -17.00
CA GLU A 28 -7.26 -7.38 -17.67
C GLU A 28 -7.53 -8.71 -18.37
N ASP A 29 -6.46 -9.40 -18.81
CA ASP A 29 -6.54 -10.70 -19.47
C ASP A 29 -5.26 -11.49 -19.28
N ILE A 30 -5.34 -12.83 -19.38
CA ILE A 30 -4.20 -13.74 -19.22
C ILE A 30 -4.29 -14.87 -20.22
N SER A 31 -3.18 -15.13 -20.92
CA SER A 31 -2.98 -16.30 -21.76
C SER A 31 -1.72 -17.07 -21.33
N HIS A 32 -1.39 -18.15 -22.04
CA HIS A 32 -0.21 -18.96 -21.73
C HIS A 32 1.12 -18.22 -21.98
N LEU A 33 1.18 -17.29 -22.93
CA LEU A 33 2.41 -16.63 -23.36
C LEU A 33 2.52 -15.17 -22.94
N GLU A 34 1.39 -14.55 -22.67
CA GLU A 34 1.30 -13.12 -22.36
C GLU A 34 0.11 -12.82 -21.44
N PHE A 35 0.15 -11.68 -20.82
CA PHE A 35 -1.00 -11.10 -20.11
C PHE A 35 -1.23 -9.67 -20.55
N ALA A 36 -2.46 -9.21 -20.49
CA ALA A 36 -2.82 -7.85 -20.83
C ALA A 36 -3.06 -7.02 -19.56
N VAL A 37 -2.62 -5.77 -19.60
CA VAL A 37 -2.90 -4.78 -18.54
C VAL A 37 -3.57 -3.54 -19.13
N GLY A 38 -4.36 -2.86 -18.31
CA GLY A 38 -4.91 -1.55 -18.64
C GLY A 38 -3.85 -0.48 -18.73
N VAL A 39 -4.27 0.76 -18.99
CA VAL A 39 -3.37 1.91 -19.08
C VAL A 39 -2.62 2.11 -17.75
N PRO A 40 -1.28 2.15 -17.74
CA PRO A 40 -0.51 2.43 -16.54
C PRO A 40 -0.62 3.90 -16.16
N PHE A 41 -0.89 4.16 -14.87
CA PHE A 41 -1.00 5.51 -14.32
C PHE A 41 0.14 5.78 -13.35
N GLY A 42 0.86 6.88 -13.57
CA GLY A 42 1.80 7.46 -12.61
C GLY A 42 1.07 8.30 -11.55
N SER A 43 1.81 9.12 -10.84
CA SER A 43 1.25 10.00 -9.80
C SER A 43 0.33 11.10 -10.35
N THR A 44 0.55 11.56 -11.58
CA THR A 44 -0.14 12.72 -12.17
C THR A 44 -0.81 12.42 -13.51
N SER A 45 -0.37 11.41 -14.24
CA SER A 45 -0.86 11.13 -15.60
C SER A 45 -0.75 9.66 -15.99
N ALA A 46 -1.51 9.30 -17.02
CA ALA A 46 -1.31 8.06 -17.75
C ALA A 46 0.06 8.07 -18.45
N GLU A 47 0.68 6.90 -18.54
CA GLU A 47 1.97 6.71 -19.17
C GLU A 47 1.87 5.79 -20.38
N VAL A 48 2.71 6.06 -21.38
CA VAL A 48 2.81 5.23 -22.58
C VAL A 48 4.06 4.37 -22.51
N PHE A 49 3.87 3.08 -22.59
CA PHE A 49 4.94 2.10 -22.73
C PHE A 49 5.02 1.64 -24.19
N HIS A 50 6.24 1.43 -24.69
CA HIS A 50 6.48 1.05 -26.08
C HIS A 50 6.82 -0.45 -26.21
N PRO A 51 6.44 -1.09 -27.32
CA PRO A 51 6.87 -2.44 -27.59
C PRO A 51 8.38 -2.60 -27.53
N GLY A 52 8.86 -3.64 -26.88
CA GLY A 52 10.26 -3.92 -26.64
C GLY A 52 10.83 -3.38 -25.33
N GLU A 53 10.12 -2.46 -24.65
CA GLU A 53 10.57 -1.96 -23.34
C GLU A 53 10.65 -3.09 -22.30
N GLU A 54 11.76 -3.10 -21.57
CA GLU A 54 11.93 -3.95 -20.38
C GLU A 54 11.35 -3.25 -19.18
N ILE A 55 10.48 -3.94 -18.46
CA ILE A 55 9.80 -3.45 -17.28
C ILE A 55 9.96 -4.43 -16.12
N PHE A 56 9.85 -3.89 -14.92
CA PHE A 56 9.76 -4.70 -13.72
C PHE A 56 8.35 -4.53 -13.13
N CYS A 57 7.68 -5.67 -12.88
CA CYS A 57 6.33 -5.73 -12.38
C CYS A 57 6.34 -6.16 -10.92
N TRP A 58 5.56 -5.46 -10.07
CA TRP A 58 5.42 -5.77 -8.66
C TRP A 58 3.95 -5.96 -8.28
N PHE A 59 3.67 -6.91 -7.41
CA PHE A 59 2.35 -7.07 -6.81
C PHE A 59 2.45 -7.60 -5.37
N GLY A 60 1.48 -7.22 -4.54
CA GLY A 60 1.40 -7.71 -3.16
C GLY A 60 0.55 -8.97 -3.08
N ASP A 61 1.04 -9.96 -2.37
CA ASP A 61 0.23 -11.07 -1.93
C ASP A 61 -0.58 -10.66 -0.70
N LYS A 62 -1.86 -11.04 -0.66
CA LYS A 62 -2.75 -10.71 0.46
C LYS A 62 -2.54 -11.63 1.66
N GLU A 63 -2.10 -12.86 1.44
CA GLU A 63 -1.97 -13.87 2.48
C GLU A 63 -0.67 -13.73 3.27
N ASP A 64 0.47 -13.63 2.60
CA ASP A 64 1.77 -13.56 3.25
C ASP A 64 2.31 -12.13 3.42
N GLN A 65 1.58 -11.12 2.91
CA GLN A 65 1.97 -9.70 2.90
C GLN A 65 3.32 -9.43 2.22
N ALA A 66 3.84 -10.41 1.48
CA ALA A 66 5.05 -10.27 0.68
C ALA A 66 4.77 -9.47 -0.58
N LEU A 67 5.83 -8.93 -1.13
CA LEU A 67 5.84 -8.34 -2.46
C LEU A 67 6.52 -9.33 -3.40
N TRP A 68 5.84 -9.64 -4.49
CA TRP A 68 6.37 -10.45 -5.55
C TRP A 68 6.72 -9.58 -6.75
N GLY A 69 7.86 -9.82 -7.36
CA GLY A 69 8.34 -9.10 -8.51
C GLY A 69 8.78 -10.02 -9.62
N PHE A 70 8.73 -9.52 -10.85
CA PHE A 70 9.25 -10.20 -12.01
C PHE A 70 9.63 -9.22 -13.12
N ALA A 71 10.66 -9.57 -13.89
CA ALA A 71 10.99 -8.86 -15.10
C ALA A 71 10.10 -9.35 -16.25
N ALA A 72 9.71 -8.44 -17.12
CA ALA A 72 8.90 -8.72 -18.29
C ALA A 72 9.19 -7.72 -19.41
N ARG A 73 8.64 -7.97 -20.59
CA ARG A 73 8.78 -7.09 -21.75
C ARG A 73 7.41 -6.70 -22.28
N VAL A 74 7.25 -5.45 -22.65
CA VAL A 74 6.07 -5.00 -23.39
C VAL A 74 6.15 -5.56 -24.80
N LEU A 75 5.16 -6.37 -25.18
CA LEU A 75 5.13 -7.03 -26.50
C LEU A 75 4.46 -6.15 -27.55
N ARG A 76 3.28 -5.60 -27.20
CA ARG A 76 2.51 -4.71 -28.07
C ARG A 76 1.52 -3.90 -27.28
N ARG A 77 1.01 -2.85 -27.93
CA ARG A 77 -0.11 -2.05 -27.46
C ARG A 77 -1.25 -2.17 -28.46
N GLU A 78 -2.44 -2.47 -27.99
CA GLU A 78 -3.66 -2.47 -28.79
C GLU A 78 -4.58 -1.37 -28.31
N VAL A 79 -5.13 -0.60 -29.26
CA VAL A 79 -6.12 0.44 -28.97
C VAL A 79 -7.45 -0.02 -29.60
N ARG A 80 -8.32 -0.57 -28.75
CA ARG A 80 -9.71 -0.86 -29.15
C ARG A 80 -10.62 0.23 -28.57
N ARG A 81 -11.48 -0.10 -27.60
CA ARG A 81 -12.24 0.89 -26.82
C ARG A 81 -11.41 1.46 -25.68
N ILE A 82 -10.60 0.62 -25.07
CA ILE A 82 -9.65 0.96 -24.00
C ILE A 82 -8.27 0.46 -24.45
N PRO A 83 -7.21 1.27 -24.33
CA PRO A 83 -5.87 0.80 -24.64
C PRO A 83 -5.44 -0.32 -23.70
N LEU A 84 -4.90 -1.41 -24.25
CA LEU A 84 -4.33 -2.53 -23.52
C LEU A 84 -2.85 -2.68 -23.89
N TYR A 85 -2.05 -3.04 -22.91
CA TYR A 85 -0.65 -3.39 -23.08
C TYR A 85 -0.48 -4.89 -22.86
N TYR A 86 0.03 -5.59 -23.84
CA TYR A 86 0.35 -7.01 -23.76
C TYR A 86 1.80 -7.17 -23.32
N ILE A 87 2.00 -7.96 -22.30
CA ILE A 87 3.26 -8.11 -21.59
C ILE A 87 3.60 -9.61 -21.58
N SER A 88 4.89 -9.94 -21.76
CA SER A 88 5.35 -11.33 -21.74
C SER A 88 5.08 -11.99 -20.38
N MET A 89 4.72 -13.27 -20.38
CA MET A 89 4.61 -14.02 -19.13
C MET A 89 5.98 -14.06 -18.42
N PRO A 90 5.98 -13.95 -17.08
CA PRO A 90 7.20 -14.07 -16.29
C PRO A 90 7.77 -15.48 -16.36
N THR A 91 9.08 -15.58 -16.47
CA THR A 91 9.81 -16.85 -16.35
C THR A 91 10.12 -17.20 -14.89
N ASN A 92 10.35 -16.18 -14.06
CA ASN A 92 10.68 -16.36 -12.65
C ASN A 92 9.99 -15.27 -11.82
N PHE A 93 9.65 -15.61 -10.57
CA PHE A 93 9.17 -14.65 -9.58
C PHE A 93 10.22 -14.48 -8.49
N GLU A 94 10.42 -13.24 -8.08
CA GLU A 94 11.25 -12.88 -6.95
C GLU A 94 10.37 -12.45 -5.77
N ARG A 95 10.59 -13.04 -4.60
CA ARG A 95 9.89 -12.65 -3.38
C ARG A 95 10.72 -11.64 -2.61
N VAL A 96 10.14 -10.46 -2.37
CA VAL A 96 10.80 -9.40 -1.63
C VAL A 96 9.99 -9.03 -0.40
N GLN A 97 10.57 -9.23 0.77
CA GLN A 97 9.99 -8.75 2.02
C GLN A 97 10.45 -7.32 2.26
N ARG A 98 9.62 -6.32 1.89
CA ARG A 98 9.91 -4.89 2.11
C ARG A 98 9.42 -4.38 3.45
N ARG A 99 8.56 -5.14 4.15
CA ARG A 99 7.96 -4.72 5.40
C ARG A 99 8.67 -5.36 6.58
N ASN A 100 9.21 -4.55 7.46
CA ASN A 100 9.81 -5.00 8.70
C ASN A 100 8.76 -5.40 9.75
N PHE A 101 7.51 -4.95 9.59
CA PHE A 101 6.41 -5.20 10.52
C PHE A 101 5.15 -5.64 9.79
N PHE A 102 4.43 -6.57 10.40
CA PHE A 102 3.07 -6.90 9.96
C PHE A 102 2.15 -5.70 10.10
N ARG A 103 1.18 -5.60 9.21
CA ARG A 103 0.13 -4.58 9.24
C ARG A 103 -1.20 -5.23 9.56
N LEU A 104 -1.91 -4.60 10.48
CA LEU A 104 -3.22 -5.03 10.93
C LEU A 104 -4.26 -4.01 10.45
N PRO A 105 -5.20 -4.39 9.56
CA PRO A 105 -6.39 -3.59 9.29
C PRO A 105 -7.18 -3.39 10.57
N THR A 106 -7.57 -2.15 10.87
CA THR A 106 -8.26 -1.81 12.12
C THR A 106 -9.16 -0.60 11.92
N LEU A 107 -9.94 -0.24 12.94
CA LEU A 107 -10.69 1.00 12.97
C LEU A 107 -10.61 1.59 14.38
N ILE A 108 -9.61 2.45 14.60
CA ILE A 108 -9.35 3.10 15.88
C ILE A 108 -9.54 4.60 15.73
N GLN A 109 -10.29 5.22 16.64
CA GLN A 109 -10.40 6.68 16.68
C GLN A 109 -9.05 7.30 16.98
N ALA A 110 -8.71 8.34 16.24
CA ALA A 110 -7.45 9.04 16.35
C ALA A 110 -7.64 10.55 16.13
N GLN A 111 -6.63 11.27 16.49
CA GLN A 111 -6.48 12.67 16.10
C GLN A 111 -5.06 12.88 15.60
N TYR A 112 -4.87 13.85 14.71
CA TYR A 112 -3.55 14.26 14.26
C TYR A 112 -3.46 15.78 14.18
N ARG A 113 -2.24 16.29 14.20
CA ARG A 113 -1.91 17.69 13.91
C ARG A 113 -0.60 17.79 13.16
N LEU A 114 -0.42 18.82 12.36
CA LEU A 114 0.88 19.17 11.82
C LEU A 114 1.82 19.58 12.96
N LEU A 115 3.09 19.25 12.82
CA LEU A 115 4.08 19.62 13.83
C LEU A 115 4.24 21.15 13.85
N GLY A 116 4.07 21.76 15.04
CA GLY A 116 4.07 23.21 15.20
C GLY A 116 2.67 23.86 15.20
N GLU A 117 1.62 23.13 14.82
CA GLU A 117 0.25 23.59 14.94
C GLU A 117 -0.39 23.18 16.27
N ASN A 118 -1.38 23.96 16.72
CA ASN A 118 -2.14 23.66 17.93
C ASN A 118 -3.46 22.94 17.65
N HIS A 119 -3.95 23.00 16.40
CA HIS A 119 -5.23 22.41 16.03
C HIS A 119 -5.14 20.91 15.81
N TRP A 120 -6.07 20.15 16.43
CA TRP A 120 -6.19 18.71 16.26
C TRP A 120 -7.32 18.36 15.30
N TYR A 121 -7.01 17.59 14.27
CA TYR A 121 -7.95 17.09 13.28
C TYR A 121 -8.39 15.67 13.65
N LYS A 122 -9.67 15.36 13.44
CA LYS A 122 -10.21 14.01 13.66
C LYS A 122 -9.80 13.07 12.54
N ALA A 123 -9.44 11.83 12.91
CA ALA A 123 -9.08 10.77 12.00
C ALA A 123 -9.46 9.40 12.56
N PHE A 124 -9.33 8.38 11.71
CA PHE A 124 -9.35 6.99 12.09
C PHE A 124 -8.05 6.31 11.65
N VAL A 125 -7.46 5.53 12.52
CA VAL A 125 -6.42 4.57 12.12
C VAL A 125 -7.12 3.41 11.45
N ILE A 126 -6.82 3.19 10.15
CA ILE A 126 -7.40 2.11 9.35
C ILE A 126 -6.41 0.97 9.08
N ASP A 127 -5.16 1.16 9.47
CA ASP A 127 -4.10 0.17 9.37
C ASP A 127 -2.99 0.55 10.36
N ILE A 128 -2.48 -0.42 11.13
CA ILE A 128 -1.45 -0.21 12.15
C ILE A 128 -0.35 -1.25 12.05
N SER A 129 0.88 -0.85 12.36
CA SER A 129 2.07 -1.71 12.44
C SER A 129 3.04 -1.22 13.50
N GLY A 130 4.11 -1.97 13.78
CA GLY A 130 5.19 -1.53 14.67
C GLY A 130 5.98 -0.31 14.18
N GLY A 131 5.82 0.11 12.93
CA GLY A 131 6.58 1.25 12.37
C GLY A 131 5.72 2.41 11.88
N GLY A 132 4.38 2.33 11.97
CA GLY A 132 3.51 3.38 11.47
C GLY A 132 2.04 3.04 11.41
N VAL A 133 1.27 4.00 10.96
CA VAL A 133 -0.19 3.90 10.79
C VAL A 133 -0.63 4.41 9.43
N ARG A 134 -1.81 3.97 9.00
CA ARG A 134 -2.55 4.61 7.92
C ARG A 134 -3.79 5.27 8.51
N LEU A 135 -3.91 6.58 8.29
CA LEU A 135 -5.06 7.36 8.72
C LEU A 135 -6.08 7.51 7.59
N SER A 136 -7.35 7.54 7.97
CA SER A 136 -8.46 8.04 7.15
C SER A 136 -8.95 9.34 7.76
N HIS A 137 -8.96 10.44 6.99
CA HIS A 137 -9.29 11.78 7.46
C HIS A 137 -9.82 12.66 6.32
N ARG A 138 -10.29 13.88 6.64
CA ARG A 138 -10.92 14.78 5.67
C ARG A 138 -10.01 15.90 5.19
N ASP A 139 -9.07 16.33 5.99
CA ASP A 139 -8.25 17.50 5.70
C ASP A 139 -6.94 17.05 5.06
N PRO A 140 -6.53 17.58 3.89
CA PRO A 140 -5.39 17.08 3.15
C PRO A 140 -4.08 17.30 3.90
N LEU A 141 -3.20 16.31 3.83
CA LEU A 141 -1.81 16.38 4.23
C LEU A 141 -0.93 16.32 2.99
N ALA A 142 0.25 16.93 3.05
CA ALA A 142 1.23 16.83 1.98
C ALA A 142 2.24 15.70 2.25
N HIS A 143 2.86 15.20 1.18
CA HIS A 143 3.98 14.26 1.30
C HIS A 143 5.13 14.93 2.05
N LEU A 144 5.74 14.19 2.98
CA LEU A 144 6.81 14.61 3.90
C LEU A 144 6.38 15.53 5.05
N ASP A 145 5.12 15.90 5.16
CA ASP A 145 4.65 16.61 6.34
C ASP A 145 5.02 15.87 7.63
N MET A 146 5.43 16.64 8.62
CA MET A 146 5.68 16.13 9.96
C MET A 146 4.43 16.30 10.81
N VAL A 147 3.96 15.20 11.40
CA VAL A 147 2.71 15.17 12.16
C VAL A 147 2.90 14.57 13.54
N GLN A 148 2.02 14.96 14.46
CA GLN A 148 1.76 14.22 15.68
C GLN A 148 0.43 13.48 15.54
N VAL A 149 0.41 12.23 15.96
CA VAL A 149 -0.79 11.37 15.93
C VAL A 149 -1.07 10.89 17.36
N THR A 150 -2.31 10.97 17.79
CA THR A 150 -2.75 10.42 19.07
C THR A 150 -3.89 9.44 18.89
N PHE A 151 -3.80 8.29 19.56
CA PHE A 151 -4.80 7.22 19.58
C PHE A 151 -4.58 6.30 20.78
N ALA A 152 -5.59 5.48 21.13
CA ALA A 152 -5.48 4.41 22.12
C ALA A 152 -5.82 3.07 21.48
N LEU A 153 -5.07 2.00 21.80
CA LEU A 153 -5.30 0.66 21.26
C LEU A 153 -6.58 0.02 21.82
N HIS A 154 -6.86 0.29 23.11
CA HIS A 154 -8.11 -0.07 23.79
C HIS A 154 -8.67 1.15 24.48
N LYS A 155 -9.99 1.16 24.72
CA LYS A 155 -10.68 2.31 25.37
C LYS A 155 -10.14 2.65 26.77
N SER A 156 -9.59 1.65 27.46
CA SER A 156 -9.03 1.79 28.82
C SER A 156 -7.54 2.18 28.82
N ASP A 157 -6.90 2.21 27.65
CA ASP A 157 -5.46 2.46 27.56
C ASP A 157 -5.12 3.94 27.63
N SER A 158 -3.92 4.25 28.09
CA SER A 158 -3.32 5.56 27.88
C SER A 158 -3.10 5.81 26.38
N HIS A 159 -3.38 7.03 25.95
CA HIS A 159 -3.17 7.43 24.56
C HIS A 159 -1.68 7.43 24.20
N PHE A 160 -1.38 6.88 23.03
CA PHE A 160 -0.11 7.15 22.38
C PHE A 160 -0.12 8.58 21.84
N LEU A 161 1.01 9.25 21.95
CA LEU A 161 1.30 10.51 21.28
C LEU A 161 2.60 10.33 20.53
N LEU A 162 2.51 10.12 19.21
CA LEU A 162 3.63 9.71 18.38
C LEU A 162 3.89 10.73 17.28
N GLN A 163 5.16 10.97 17.00
CA GLN A 163 5.56 11.77 15.84
C GLN A 163 5.75 10.86 14.63
N GLY A 164 5.42 11.37 13.46
CA GLY A 164 5.60 10.65 12.22
C GLY A 164 5.71 11.56 11.02
N GLN A 165 6.17 10.98 9.93
CA GLN A 165 6.30 11.62 8.63
C GLN A 165 5.30 11.02 7.65
N VAL A 166 4.64 11.87 6.89
CA VAL A 166 3.73 11.48 5.82
C VAL A 166 4.52 10.89 4.66
N MET A 167 4.29 9.60 4.39
CA MET A 167 4.98 8.85 3.33
C MET A 167 4.15 8.70 2.06
N ARG A 168 2.84 8.77 2.18
CA ARG A 168 1.90 8.62 1.06
C ARG A 168 0.56 9.24 1.41
N VAL A 169 -0.02 9.93 0.44
CA VAL A 169 -1.40 10.44 0.52
C VAL A 169 -2.18 9.87 -0.66
N GLU A 170 -3.34 9.30 -0.39
CA GLU A 170 -4.24 8.76 -1.39
C GLU A 170 -5.61 9.41 -1.21
N ARG A 171 -6.10 10.03 -2.27
CA ARG A 171 -7.45 10.59 -2.30
C ARG A 171 -8.45 9.48 -2.59
N VAL A 172 -9.47 9.34 -1.74
CA VAL A 172 -10.50 8.32 -1.84
C VAL A 172 -11.86 9.01 -1.84
N ASP A 173 -12.64 8.77 -2.89
CA ASP A 173 -14.04 9.15 -2.94
C ASP A 173 -14.88 7.96 -2.52
N SER A 174 -15.64 8.11 -1.45
CA SER A 174 -16.56 7.07 -0.96
C SER A 174 -17.93 7.67 -0.83
N ALA A 175 -18.84 7.27 -1.72
CA ALA A 175 -20.22 7.72 -1.75
C ALA A 175 -20.38 9.26 -1.79
N GLY A 176 -19.52 9.94 -2.56
CA GLY A 176 -19.53 11.41 -2.68
C GLY A 176 -18.88 12.15 -1.51
N ILE A 177 -18.28 11.42 -0.56
CA ILE A 177 -17.49 12.00 0.53
C ILE A 177 -16.02 11.86 0.20
N LEU A 178 -15.35 13.01 0.05
CA LEU A 178 -13.91 13.04 -0.15
C LEU A 178 -13.19 12.75 1.16
N MET A 179 -12.36 11.72 1.13
CA MET A 179 -11.49 11.30 2.22
C MET A 179 -10.05 11.20 1.73
N TYR A 180 -9.12 11.27 2.66
CA TYR A 180 -7.71 11.01 2.40
C TYR A 180 -7.24 9.82 3.23
N HIS A 181 -6.55 8.88 2.57
CA HIS A 181 -5.85 7.80 3.24
C HIS A 181 -4.36 8.11 3.25
N THR A 182 -3.83 8.41 4.42
CA THR A 182 -2.44 8.86 4.58
C THR A 182 -1.62 7.84 5.35
N GLY A 183 -0.56 7.35 4.71
CA GLY A 183 0.43 6.49 5.35
C GLY A 183 1.46 7.32 6.10
N ILE A 184 1.58 7.10 7.41
CA ILE A 184 2.49 7.80 8.30
C ILE A 184 3.51 6.81 8.85
N LYS A 185 4.80 7.09 8.68
CA LYS A 185 5.91 6.38 9.29
C LYS A 185 6.26 7.06 10.61
N PHE A 186 6.27 6.33 11.71
CA PHE A 186 6.73 6.86 12.99
C PHE A 186 8.21 7.18 12.95
N ILE A 187 8.59 8.26 13.61
CA ILE A 187 9.96 8.71 13.78
C ILE A 187 10.31 8.76 15.25
N ASN A 188 11.59 8.50 15.57
CA ASN A 188 12.11 8.53 16.95
C ASN A 188 11.25 7.70 17.93
N LEU A 189 10.72 6.58 17.45
CA LEU A 189 9.84 5.71 18.24
C LEU A 189 10.65 4.95 19.29
N PRO A 190 10.37 5.11 20.60
CA PRO A 190 11.03 4.32 21.64
C PRO A 190 10.75 2.83 21.45
N MET A 191 11.75 1.98 21.69
CA MET A 191 11.64 0.53 21.50
C MET A 191 10.49 -0.06 22.31
N SER A 192 10.30 0.37 23.57
CA SER A 192 9.17 -0.07 24.41
C SER A 192 7.81 0.26 23.82
N THR A 193 7.68 1.38 23.14
CA THR A 193 6.46 1.77 22.44
C THR A 193 6.26 0.92 21.18
N GLN A 194 7.33 0.67 20.43
CA GLN A 194 7.31 -0.21 19.27
C GLN A 194 6.88 -1.62 19.65
N ASP A 195 7.45 -2.18 20.72
CA ASP A 195 7.10 -3.52 21.23
C ASP A 195 5.63 -3.61 21.62
N ARG A 196 5.06 -2.58 22.24
CA ARG A 196 3.62 -2.52 22.55
C ARG A 196 2.76 -2.56 21.28
N LEU A 197 3.13 -1.80 20.25
CA LEU A 197 2.43 -1.80 18.96
C LEU A 197 2.52 -3.15 18.26
N VAL A 198 3.71 -3.75 18.24
CA VAL A 198 3.96 -5.08 17.67
C VAL A 198 3.16 -6.15 18.43
N GLY A 199 3.19 -6.14 19.75
CA GLY A 199 2.44 -7.05 20.61
C GLY A 199 0.93 -6.97 20.33
N TYR A 200 0.38 -5.77 20.22
CA TYR A 200 -1.03 -5.57 19.84
C TYR A 200 -1.36 -6.19 18.48
N VAL A 201 -0.53 -5.92 17.46
CA VAL A 201 -0.73 -6.47 16.11
C VAL A 201 -0.74 -8.01 16.14
N PHE A 202 0.22 -8.65 16.82
CA PHE A 202 0.29 -10.09 16.91
C PHE A 202 -0.88 -10.71 17.70
N ALA A 203 -1.29 -10.09 18.81
CA ALA A 203 -2.44 -10.56 19.58
C ALA A 203 -3.71 -10.59 18.72
N ARG A 204 -3.98 -9.52 17.98
CA ARG A 204 -5.15 -9.41 17.10
C ARG A 204 -5.10 -10.36 15.90
N LEU A 205 -3.93 -10.55 15.29
CA LEU A 205 -3.76 -11.52 14.20
C LEU A 205 -4.02 -12.95 14.70
N SER A 206 -3.57 -13.30 15.91
CA SER A 206 -3.80 -14.61 16.51
C SER A 206 -5.27 -14.84 16.83
N GLU A 207 -5.99 -13.83 17.32
CA GLU A 207 -7.43 -13.89 17.54
C GLU A 207 -8.16 -14.17 16.22
N THR A 208 -7.82 -13.45 15.14
CA THR A 208 -8.47 -13.60 13.84
C THR A 208 -8.26 -15.01 13.24
N LYS A 209 -7.07 -15.61 13.41
CA LYS A 209 -6.80 -16.99 12.97
C LYS A 209 -7.64 -18.02 13.74
N ARG A 210 -7.75 -17.87 15.05
CA ARG A 210 -8.59 -18.76 15.88
C ARG A 210 -10.07 -18.73 15.47
N PHE A 211 -10.59 -17.58 15.05
CA PHE A 211 -11.98 -17.45 14.56
C PHE A 211 -12.19 -18.04 13.16
N ARG A 212 -11.13 -18.17 12.35
CA ARG A 212 -11.21 -18.79 11.01
C ARG A 212 -11.01 -20.30 11.01
N GLY A 213 -10.68 -20.91 12.14
CA GLY A 213 -10.49 -22.36 12.27
C GLY A 213 -9.19 -22.89 11.66
N GLU A 214 -8.19 -22.02 11.51
CA GLU A 214 -6.82 -22.38 11.07
C GLU A 214 -5.88 -22.55 12.27
#